data_90e62a0952956b157386f5374db4ed1d
#
_entry.id   90e62a0952956b157386f5374db4ed1d
#
_cell.length_a   1.000
_cell.length_b   1.000
_cell.length_c   1.000
_cell.angle_alpha   90.00
_cell.angle_beta   90.00
_cell.angle_gamma   90.00
#
_symmetry.space_group_name_H-M   'P 1'
#
loop_
_entity.id
_entity.type
_entity.pdbx_description
1 polymer ?
#
loop_
_entity_poly.entity_id
_entity_poly.type
_entity_poly.pdbx_seq_one_letter_code
_entity_poly.pdbx_strand_id
1 'polypeptide(L)'
;MMKLYNIYISIAEKSASPSLLLIRLILAYGFWEPAKTKWTDINSVAEWFESIGIFAPKLNAYLSASTEMAGVFLLLFGLGTRIIALPLIIVMLVAIKTVHWQYGFPASENGFEIPLYYIIMLLALISFGSGKFSLDFLIKSFKKQST
;
A
#
# COMPACT_ATOMS: atom_id res chain seq x y z
N MET A 1 35.16 7.03 18.31
CA MET A 1 34.24 7.27 17.16
C MET A 1 33.65 5.98 16.57
N MET A 2 34.46 4.98 16.19
CA MET A 2 33.95 3.72 15.60
C MET A 2 32.97 2.95 16.50
N LYS A 3 33.17 2.89 17.82
CA LYS A 3 32.27 2.17 18.73
C LYS A 3 30.86 2.79 18.78
N LEU A 4 30.74 4.11 18.82
CA LEU A 4 29.46 4.82 18.77
C LEU A 4 28.76 4.63 17.41
N TYR A 5 29.49 4.68 16.31
CA TYR A 5 28.99 4.39 14.96
C TYR A 5 28.42 2.98 14.86
N ASN A 6 29.14 1.96 15.35
CA ASN A 6 28.66 0.57 15.32
C ASN A 6 27.40 0.36 16.18
N ILE A 7 27.30 1.04 17.34
CA ILE A 7 26.10 1.04 18.16
C ILE A 7 24.92 1.65 17.40
N TYR A 8 25.12 2.79 16.75
CA TYR A 8 24.10 3.45 15.96
C TYR A 8 23.61 2.54 14.81
N ILE A 9 24.51 1.94 14.04
CA ILE A 9 24.15 1.01 12.94
C ILE A 9 23.36 -0.19 13.47
N SER A 10 23.78 -0.78 14.59
CA SER A 10 23.05 -1.90 15.22
C SER A 10 21.63 -1.54 15.63
N ILE A 11 21.41 -0.32 16.14
CA ILE A 11 20.09 0.19 16.49
C ILE A 11 19.27 0.43 15.22
N ALA A 12 19.86 1.06 14.20
CA ALA A 12 19.19 1.33 12.91
C ALA A 12 18.73 0.04 12.22
N GLU A 13 19.56 -0.99 12.19
CA GLU A 13 19.20 -2.30 11.64
C GLU A 13 18.05 -2.98 12.42
N LYS A 14 18.05 -2.87 13.75
CA LYS A 14 16.96 -3.38 14.59
C LYS A 14 15.64 -2.64 14.39
N SER A 15 15.69 -1.35 14.03
CA SER A 15 14.48 -0.53 13.79
C SER A 15 13.81 -0.79 12.44
N ALA A 16 14.46 -1.50 11.50
CA ALA A 16 13.90 -1.78 10.18
C ALA A 16 12.55 -2.52 10.25
N SER A 17 12.43 -3.54 11.11
CA SER A 17 11.19 -4.30 11.24
C SER A 17 10.02 -3.52 11.85
N PRO A 18 10.19 -2.73 12.91
CA PRO A 18 9.17 -1.79 13.39
C PRO A 18 8.77 -0.76 12.32
N SER A 19 9.71 -0.20 11.58
CA SER A 19 9.42 0.78 10.52
C SER A 19 8.56 0.18 9.40
N LEU A 20 8.88 -1.05 8.96
CA LEU A 20 8.08 -1.75 7.96
C LEU A 20 6.66 -2.08 8.48
N LEU A 21 6.51 -2.40 9.77
CA LEU A 21 5.20 -2.56 10.40
C LEU A 21 4.41 -1.26 10.34
N LEU A 22 5.01 -0.13 10.74
CA LEU A 22 4.35 1.18 10.69
C LEU A 22 3.93 1.57 9.28
N ILE A 23 4.78 1.37 8.27
CA ILE A 23 4.44 1.60 6.86
C ILE A 23 3.20 0.79 6.47
N ARG A 24 3.13 -0.50 6.81
CA ARG A 24 1.98 -1.36 6.51
C ARG A 24 0.71 -0.87 7.19
N LEU A 25 0.80 -0.47 8.48
CA LEU A 25 -0.36 0.02 9.23
C LEU A 25 -0.89 1.34 8.66
N ILE A 26 0.00 2.27 8.28
CA ILE A 26 -0.39 3.54 7.64
C ILE A 26 -1.08 3.27 6.31
N LEU A 27 -0.50 2.41 5.47
CA LEU A 27 -1.11 2.05 4.18
C LEU A 27 -2.45 1.32 4.36
N ALA A 28 -2.54 0.34 5.28
CA ALA A 28 -3.78 -0.36 5.56
C ALA A 28 -4.89 0.60 6.03
N TYR A 29 -4.56 1.54 6.91
CA TYR A 29 -5.48 2.58 7.35
C TYR A 29 -5.89 3.51 6.19
N GLY A 30 -4.93 3.93 5.38
CA GLY A 30 -5.19 4.85 4.26
C GLY A 30 -6.03 4.24 3.14
N PHE A 31 -5.93 2.92 2.89
CA PHE A 31 -6.78 2.22 1.92
C PHE A 31 -8.16 1.84 2.48
N TRP A 32 -8.36 1.85 3.80
CA TRP A 32 -9.62 1.43 4.42
C TRP A 32 -10.83 2.24 3.98
N GLU A 33 -10.80 3.57 4.13
CA GLU A 33 -11.93 4.43 3.79
C GLU A 33 -12.26 4.43 2.28
N PRO A 34 -11.26 4.57 1.36
CA PRO A 34 -11.53 4.45 -0.08
C PRO A 34 -12.14 3.10 -0.46
N ALA A 35 -11.62 1.99 0.09
CA ALA A 35 -12.16 0.66 -0.18
C ALA A 35 -13.60 0.51 0.31
N LYS A 36 -13.87 0.92 1.54
CA LYS A 36 -15.21 0.87 2.15
C LYS A 36 -16.20 1.71 1.34
N THR A 37 -15.86 2.96 1.02
CA THR A 37 -16.71 3.86 0.25
C THR A 37 -17.08 3.27 -1.11
N LYS A 38 -16.10 2.68 -1.83
CA LYS A 38 -16.37 2.03 -3.12
C LYS A 38 -17.32 0.84 -2.98
N TRP A 39 -17.19 0.03 -1.93
CA TRP A 39 -18.10 -1.09 -1.69
C TRP A 39 -19.49 -0.67 -1.23
N THR A 40 -19.65 0.50 -0.62
CA THR A 40 -20.96 0.99 -0.17
C THR A 40 -21.88 1.30 -1.36
N ASP A 41 -21.33 1.87 -2.45
CA ASP A 41 -22.07 2.14 -3.67
C ASP A 41 -21.17 1.98 -4.92
N ILE A 42 -20.96 0.74 -5.30
CA ILE A 42 -20.09 0.39 -6.42
C ILE A 42 -20.64 0.87 -7.78
N ASN A 43 -21.98 1.04 -7.90
CA ASN A 43 -22.57 1.50 -9.14
C ASN A 43 -22.28 2.99 -9.36
N SER A 44 -22.46 3.82 -8.35
CA SER A 44 -22.07 5.25 -8.43
C SER A 44 -20.56 5.41 -8.70
N VAL A 45 -19.71 4.54 -8.15
CA VAL A 45 -18.28 4.54 -8.50
C VAL A 45 -18.05 4.20 -9.98
N ALA A 46 -18.78 3.23 -10.52
CA ALA A 46 -18.68 2.86 -11.94
C ALA A 46 -19.14 4.02 -12.86
N GLU A 47 -20.25 4.68 -12.53
CA GLU A 47 -20.75 5.87 -13.25
C GLU A 47 -19.73 7.01 -13.21
N TRP A 48 -19.13 7.25 -12.04
CA TRP A 48 -18.07 8.24 -11.93
C TRP A 48 -16.82 7.86 -12.74
N PHE A 49 -16.40 6.59 -12.74
CA PHE A 49 -15.30 6.12 -13.58
C PHE A 49 -15.57 6.33 -15.07
N GLU A 50 -16.81 6.11 -15.51
CA GLU A 50 -17.25 6.39 -16.87
C GLU A 50 -17.13 7.88 -17.20
N SER A 51 -17.58 8.76 -16.30
CA SER A 51 -17.55 10.21 -16.49
C SER A 51 -16.13 10.78 -16.63
N ILE A 52 -15.13 10.13 -16.02
CA ILE A 52 -13.71 10.51 -16.12
C ILE A 52 -12.95 9.70 -17.19
N GLY A 53 -13.65 8.93 -18.03
CA GLY A 53 -13.08 8.25 -19.18
C GLY A 53 -12.29 6.98 -18.89
N ILE A 54 -12.54 6.30 -17.76
CA ILE A 54 -11.93 5.00 -17.45
C ILE A 54 -12.59 3.93 -18.31
N PHE A 55 -11.77 3.20 -19.08
CA PHE A 55 -12.23 2.05 -19.87
C PHE A 55 -12.84 0.96 -18.97
N ALA A 56 -13.93 0.30 -19.44
CA ALA A 56 -14.65 -0.74 -18.70
C ALA A 56 -14.95 -0.33 -17.23
N PRO A 57 -15.69 0.77 -17.00
CA PRO A 57 -15.78 1.45 -15.71
C PRO A 57 -16.28 0.54 -14.59
N LYS A 58 -17.30 -0.29 -14.85
CA LYS A 58 -17.84 -1.24 -13.87
C LYS A 58 -16.81 -2.28 -13.46
N LEU A 59 -16.08 -2.86 -14.40
CA LEU A 59 -15.01 -3.83 -14.10
C LEU A 59 -13.91 -3.19 -13.25
N ASN A 60 -13.46 -1.99 -13.64
CA ASN A 60 -12.39 -1.29 -12.91
C ASN A 60 -12.86 -0.80 -11.53
N ALA A 61 -14.14 -0.46 -11.34
CA ALA A 61 -14.69 -0.17 -10.02
C ALA A 61 -14.56 -1.38 -9.08
N TYR A 62 -14.99 -2.58 -9.53
CA TYR A 62 -14.82 -3.81 -8.76
C TYR A 62 -13.35 -4.18 -8.53
N LEU A 63 -12.50 -4.06 -9.55
CA LEU A 63 -11.07 -4.38 -9.43
C LEU A 63 -10.38 -3.46 -8.41
N SER A 64 -10.60 -2.14 -8.48
CA SER A 64 -10.00 -1.21 -7.55
C SER A 64 -10.51 -1.43 -6.13
N ALA A 65 -11.83 -1.54 -5.93
CA ALA A 65 -12.44 -1.78 -4.62
C ALA A 65 -11.93 -3.09 -3.98
N SER A 66 -11.87 -4.17 -4.77
CA SER A 66 -11.39 -5.48 -4.29
C SER A 66 -9.89 -5.46 -3.98
N THR A 67 -9.09 -4.80 -4.82
CA THR A 67 -7.64 -4.66 -4.62
C THR A 67 -7.34 -3.88 -3.34
N GLU A 68 -8.01 -2.75 -3.14
CA GLU A 68 -7.81 -1.93 -1.95
C GLU A 68 -8.27 -2.67 -0.69
N MET A 69 -9.42 -3.32 -0.71
CA MET A 69 -9.93 -4.10 0.42
C MET A 69 -9.01 -5.28 0.76
N ALA A 70 -8.56 -6.05 -0.23
CA ALA A 70 -7.56 -7.10 -0.04
C ALA A 70 -6.25 -6.51 0.49
N GLY A 71 -5.83 -5.36 -0.03
CA GLY A 71 -4.66 -4.61 0.41
C GLY A 71 -4.70 -4.28 1.89
N VAL A 72 -5.83 -3.78 2.39
CA VAL A 72 -6.04 -3.48 3.82
C VAL A 72 -5.70 -4.70 4.68
N PHE A 73 -6.32 -5.83 4.42
CA PHE A 73 -6.11 -7.04 5.25
C PHE A 73 -4.71 -7.62 5.06
N LEU A 74 -4.22 -7.74 3.83
CA LEU A 74 -2.91 -8.33 3.56
C LEU A 74 -1.76 -7.47 4.11
N LEU A 75 -1.87 -6.14 4.06
CA LEU A 75 -0.91 -5.23 4.67
C LEU A 75 -1.00 -5.27 6.20
N LEU A 76 -2.20 -5.27 6.77
CA LEU A 76 -2.41 -5.34 8.21
C LEU A 76 -1.71 -6.57 8.80
N PHE A 77 -1.97 -7.75 8.26
CA PHE A 77 -1.37 -9.00 8.73
C PHE A 77 0.04 -9.26 8.20
N GLY A 78 0.49 -8.53 7.19
CA GLY A 78 1.78 -8.73 6.55
C GLY A 78 1.87 -10.07 5.81
N LEU A 79 0.80 -10.43 5.09
CA LEU A 79 0.70 -11.64 4.30
C LEU A 79 0.75 -11.31 2.80
N GLY A 80 1.67 -11.93 2.06
CA GLY A 80 1.83 -11.68 0.63
C GLY A 80 2.12 -10.21 0.31
N THR A 81 2.75 -9.47 1.20
CA THR A 81 2.93 -8.02 1.14
C THR A 81 3.55 -7.55 -0.16
N ARG A 82 4.54 -8.27 -0.69
CA ARG A 82 5.19 -7.92 -1.97
C ARG A 82 4.26 -8.09 -3.16
N ILE A 83 3.35 -9.07 -3.10
CA ILE A 83 2.42 -9.39 -4.18
C ILE A 83 1.33 -8.33 -4.25
N ILE A 84 0.69 -8.04 -3.11
CA ILE A 84 -0.41 -7.06 -3.06
C ILE A 84 0.06 -5.62 -3.33
N ALA A 85 1.31 -5.30 -3.03
CA ALA A 85 1.86 -3.98 -3.30
C ALA A 85 1.84 -3.62 -4.79
N LEU A 86 2.00 -4.59 -5.71
CA LEU A 86 1.99 -4.33 -7.15
C LEU A 86 0.64 -3.80 -7.65
N PRO A 87 -0.49 -4.50 -7.46
CA PRO A 87 -1.78 -3.96 -7.89
C PRO A 87 -2.19 -2.68 -7.14
N LEU A 88 -1.80 -2.50 -5.87
CA LEU A 88 -2.03 -1.24 -5.17
C LEU A 88 -1.28 -0.06 -5.80
N ILE A 89 -0.05 -0.26 -6.26
CA ILE A 89 0.70 0.76 -7.02
C ILE A 89 -0.05 1.12 -8.30
N ILE A 90 -0.59 0.13 -9.02
CA ILE A 90 -1.37 0.39 -10.24
C ILE A 90 -2.59 1.25 -9.91
N VAL A 91 -3.34 0.93 -8.85
CA VAL A 91 -4.49 1.75 -8.41
C VAL A 91 -4.05 3.19 -8.12
N MET A 92 -2.93 3.38 -7.43
CA MET A 92 -2.41 4.73 -7.12
C MET A 92 -1.96 5.49 -8.39
N LEU A 93 -1.31 4.82 -9.33
CA LEU A 93 -0.91 5.44 -10.60
C LEU A 93 -2.13 5.87 -11.43
N VAL A 94 -3.18 5.05 -11.47
CA VAL A 94 -4.44 5.41 -12.12
C VAL A 94 -5.07 6.61 -11.42
N ALA A 95 -5.16 6.60 -10.09
CA ALA A 95 -5.69 7.71 -9.31
C ALA A 95 -4.93 9.02 -9.57
N ILE A 96 -3.59 8.98 -9.60
CA ILE A 96 -2.77 10.14 -9.96
C ILE A 96 -3.18 10.67 -11.34
N LYS A 97 -3.17 9.79 -12.34
CA LYS A 97 -3.39 10.19 -13.74
C LYS A 97 -4.80 10.73 -14.00
N THR A 98 -5.83 10.10 -13.41
CA THR A 98 -7.23 10.39 -13.77
C THR A 98 -7.88 11.43 -12.86
N VAL A 99 -7.42 11.57 -11.61
CA VAL A 99 -8.08 12.42 -10.61
C VAL A 99 -7.16 13.56 -10.16
N HIS A 100 -5.95 13.24 -9.74
CA HIS A 100 -5.11 14.18 -8.98
C HIS A 100 -4.16 15.02 -9.84
N TRP A 101 -3.83 14.58 -11.06
CA TRP A 101 -2.82 15.22 -11.91
C TRP A 101 -3.12 16.70 -12.21
N GLN A 102 -4.38 17.00 -12.45
CA GLN A 102 -4.84 18.36 -12.79
C GLN A 102 -4.71 19.36 -11.64
N TYR A 103 -4.62 18.88 -10.40
CA TYR A 103 -4.53 19.70 -9.20
C TYR A 103 -3.07 19.92 -8.73
N GLY A 104 -2.07 19.39 -9.46
CA GLY A 104 -0.67 19.53 -9.11
C GLY A 104 -0.26 18.68 -7.92
N PHE A 105 0.80 19.09 -7.22
CA PHE A 105 1.41 18.30 -6.16
C PHE A 105 0.66 18.38 -4.81
N PRO A 106 0.29 19.55 -4.26
CA PRO A 106 -0.14 19.69 -2.86
C PRO A 106 -1.40 18.92 -2.51
N ALA A 107 -1.37 18.14 -1.43
CA ALA A 107 -2.52 17.40 -0.92
C ALA A 107 -3.68 18.32 -0.50
N SER A 108 -3.38 19.54 -0.01
CA SER A 108 -4.37 20.56 0.36
C SER A 108 -5.26 20.99 -0.81
N GLU A 109 -4.77 20.84 -2.03
CA GLU A 109 -5.47 21.18 -3.27
C GLU A 109 -5.98 19.93 -4.02
N ASN A 110 -6.10 18.81 -3.34
CA ASN A 110 -6.46 17.50 -3.93
C ASN A 110 -5.40 16.96 -4.93
N GLY A 111 -4.16 17.40 -4.81
CA GLY A 111 -3.04 16.98 -5.65
C GLY A 111 -2.58 15.55 -5.38
N PHE A 112 -1.55 15.12 -6.14
CA PHE A 112 -1.09 13.73 -6.13
C PHE A 112 -0.08 13.40 -5.03
N GLU A 113 0.17 14.27 -4.07
CA GLU A 113 1.14 14.09 -2.98
C GLU A 113 0.89 12.79 -2.18
N ILE A 114 -0.33 12.56 -1.71
CA ILE A 114 -0.67 11.37 -0.90
C ILE A 114 -0.55 10.07 -1.72
N PRO A 115 -1.13 9.96 -2.93
CA PRO A 115 -0.92 8.78 -3.77
C PRO A 115 0.57 8.50 -4.08
N LEU A 116 1.38 9.55 -4.27
CA LEU A 116 2.82 9.40 -4.50
C LEU A 116 3.53 8.82 -3.27
N TYR A 117 3.22 9.32 -2.06
CA TYR A 117 3.78 8.77 -0.83
C TYR A 117 3.40 7.30 -0.63
N TYR A 118 2.17 6.91 -0.99
CA TYR A 118 1.73 5.52 -0.94
C TYR A 118 2.54 4.65 -1.90
N ILE A 119 2.80 5.12 -3.13
CA ILE A 119 3.65 4.39 -4.08
C ILE A 119 5.05 4.19 -3.51
N ILE A 120 5.68 5.23 -2.94
CA ILE A 120 7.02 5.14 -2.33
C ILE A 120 7.04 4.11 -1.19
N MET A 121 6.03 4.14 -0.30
CA MET A 121 5.91 3.18 0.79
C MET A 121 5.68 1.75 0.29
N LEU A 122 4.87 1.56 -0.75
CA LEU A 122 4.64 0.25 -1.38
C LEU A 122 5.91 -0.28 -2.05
N LEU A 123 6.69 0.57 -2.72
CA LEU A 123 8.00 0.20 -3.28
C LEU A 123 9.00 -0.21 -2.18
N ALA A 124 8.99 0.47 -1.04
CA ALA A 124 9.79 0.04 0.11
C ALA A 124 9.38 -1.35 0.61
N LEU A 125 8.07 -1.65 0.67
CA LEU A 125 7.58 -2.98 1.04
C LEU A 125 7.93 -4.05 0.00
N ILE A 126 7.96 -3.75 -1.29
CA ILE A 126 8.42 -4.66 -2.33
C ILE A 126 9.91 -4.97 -2.11
N SER A 127 10.73 -3.95 -1.88
CA SER A 127 12.17 -4.08 -1.72
C SER A 127 12.57 -4.83 -0.45
N PHE A 128 12.06 -4.39 0.69
CA PHE A 128 12.46 -4.88 2.01
C PHE A 128 11.55 -5.98 2.58
N GLY A 129 10.35 -6.15 2.00
CA GLY A 129 9.35 -7.11 2.48
C GLY A 129 8.53 -6.62 3.66
N SER A 130 7.86 -7.55 4.32
CA SER A 130 6.88 -7.28 5.39
C SER A 130 7.50 -7.06 6.78
N GLY A 131 8.81 -7.33 6.95
CA GLY A 131 9.50 -7.26 8.25
C GLY A 131 9.21 -8.47 9.15
N LYS A 132 9.85 -8.49 10.34
CA LYS A 132 9.73 -9.62 11.30
C LYS A 132 8.34 -9.71 11.96
N PHE A 133 7.62 -8.60 12.07
CA PHE A 133 6.25 -8.54 12.63
C PHE A 133 5.21 -8.81 11.54
N SER A 134 5.24 -10.00 10.93
CA SER A 134 4.37 -10.35 9.79
C SER A 134 4.12 -11.84 9.69
N LEU A 135 2.99 -12.22 9.09
CA LEU A 135 2.69 -13.63 8.80
C LEU A 135 3.65 -14.22 7.77
N ASP A 136 4.10 -13.44 6.80
CA ASP A 136 5.13 -13.87 5.83
C ASP A 136 6.42 -14.35 6.53
N PHE A 137 6.83 -13.65 7.59
CA PHE A 137 8.01 -14.03 8.36
C PHE A 137 7.77 -15.32 9.17
N LEU A 138 6.62 -15.45 9.81
CA LEU A 138 6.27 -16.65 10.57
C LEU A 138 6.24 -17.89 9.67
N ILE A 139 5.57 -17.81 8.51
CA ILE A 139 5.49 -18.91 7.54
C ILE A 139 6.90 -19.33 7.08
N LYS A 140 7.79 -18.36 6.78
CA LYS A 140 9.18 -18.66 6.40
C LYS A 140 9.96 -19.34 7.53
N SER A 141 9.75 -18.90 8.78
CA SER A 141 10.44 -19.48 9.94
C SER A 141 10.05 -20.95 10.16
N PHE A 142 8.76 -21.27 10.05
CA PHE A 142 8.29 -22.66 10.18
C PHE A 142 8.83 -23.55 9.04
N LYS A 143 8.86 -23.05 7.82
CA LYS A 143 9.37 -23.82 6.66
C LYS A 143 10.87 -24.15 6.78
N LYS A 144 11.66 -23.28 7.45
CA LYS A 144 13.09 -23.47 7.67
C LYS A 144 13.40 -24.50 8.76
N GLN A 145 12.46 -24.76 9.68
CA GLN A 145 12.64 -25.75 10.74
C GLN A 145 12.28 -27.18 10.32
N SER A 146 11.55 -27.33 9.19
CA SER A 146 11.08 -28.63 8.69
C SER A 146 11.96 -29.19 7.54
N THR A 147 13.07 -28.50 7.22
CA THR A 147 14.09 -28.94 6.24
C THR A 147 15.42 -29.17 6.92
#